data_c9f58013a2b4ade358ace637fe34065b
#
_entry.id   c9f58013a2b4ade358ace637fe34065b
#
_cell.length_a   1.000
_cell.length_b   1.000
_cell.length_c   1.000
_cell.angle_alpha   90.00
_cell.angle_beta   90.00
_cell.angle_gamma   90.00
#
_symmetry.space_group_name_H-M   'P 1'
#
loop_
_entity.id
_entity.type
_entity.pdbx_description
1 polymer ?
#
loop_
_entity_poly.entity_id
_entity_poly.type
_entity_poly.pdbx_seq_one_letter_code
_entity_poly.pdbx_strand_id
1 'polypeptide(L)'
;MSFRIPVPTGLETLVQYRAAHADGPESRRVWLFHSHVYFDHAAPERVAEARAFMDLIRQTFAATAHVEVHAFIPSPAGPHPRGSFEVLFTREVFAEYVSWLMFTRPESLDILVHPLTRSPTLDHTRRAFWLGEPLAIDRAMLEAADAGLNAIGRTEASIIEGTKTHLPANRLALGPFADPASTSGWSEAAPGARS
;
A
#
# COMPACT_ATOMS: atom_id res chain seq x y z
N MET A 1 -10.67 -9.32 -32.81
CA MET A 1 -11.68 -9.95 -31.92
C MET A 1 -11.86 -9.02 -30.70
N SER A 2 -13.03 -8.41 -30.58
CA SER A 2 -13.34 -7.56 -29.42
C SER A 2 -13.75 -8.47 -28.27
N PHE A 3 -12.93 -8.56 -27.24
CA PHE A 3 -13.27 -9.24 -26.00
C PHE A 3 -14.29 -8.37 -25.25
N ARG A 4 -15.57 -8.67 -25.40
CA ARG A 4 -16.59 -8.12 -24.51
C ARG A 4 -16.60 -9.00 -23.26
N ILE A 5 -16.08 -8.46 -22.17
CA ILE A 5 -16.38 -8.99 -20.83
C ILE A 5 -17.91 -8.90 -20.70
N PRO A 6 -18.62 -10.01 -20.44
CA PRO A 6 -20.04 -9.92 -20.17
C PRO A 6 -20.21 -9.06 -18.93
N VAL A 7 -20.79 -7.88 -19.10
CA VAL A 7 -21.30 -7.13 -17.94
C VAL A 7 -22.39 -8.01 -17.35
N PRO A 8 -22.31 -8.35 -16.05
CA PRO A 8 -23.39 -9.09 -15.40
C PRO A 8 -24.70 -8.38 -15.70
N THR A 9 -25.60 -9.05 -16.37
CA THR A 9 -26.92 -8.53 -16.66
C THR A 9 -27.68 -8.41 -15.36
N GLY A 10 -27.60 -7.25 -14.76
CA GLY A 10 -28.43 -6.91 -13.64
C GLY A 10 -27.72 -5.94 -12.72
N LEU A 11 -28.03 -4.67 -12.88
CA LEU A 11 -27.89 -3.69 -11.80
C LEU A 11 -28.44 -4.25 -10.49
N GLU A 12 -29.44 -5.11 -10.57
CA GLU A 12 -30.03 -5.87 -9.47
C GLU A 12 -29.02 -6.77 -8.74
N THR A 13 -28.12 -7.45 -9.45
CA THR A 13 -27.10 -8.30 -8.83
C THR A 13 -26.07 -7.49 -8.04
N LEU A 14 -25.69 -6.32 -8.53
CA LEU A 14 -24.81 -5.40 -7.79
C LEU A 14 -25.53 -4.74 -6.62
N VAL A 15 -26.81 -4.43 -6.77
CA VAL A 15 -27.64 -3.88 -5.67
C VAL A 15 -27.87 -4.95 -4.61
N GLN A 16 -28.19 -6.19 -5.00
CA GLN A 16 -28.32 -7.32 -4.08
C GLN A 16 -27.01 -7.66 -3.40
N TYR A 17 -25.91 -7.66 -4.16
CA TYR A 17 -24.57 -7.84 -3.60
C TYR A 17 -24.21 -6.73 -2.61
N ARG A 18 -24.52 -5.48 -2.94
CA ARG A 18 -24.35 -4.34 -2.02
C ARG A 18 -25.22 -4.48 -0.78
N ALA A 19 -26.49 -4.88 -0.91
CA ALA A 19 -27.38 -5.04 0.20
C ALA A 19 -26.95 -6.21 1.12
N ALA A 20 -26.60 -7.36 0.55
CA ALA A 20 -26.10 -8.51 1.28
C ALA A 20 -24.78 -8.26 2.02
N HIS A 21 -24.05 -7.21 1.62
CA HIS A 21 -22.76 -6.85 2.20
C HIS A 21 -22.79 -5.41 2.77
N ALA A 22 -23.96 -4.82 2.99
CA ALA A 22 -24.08 -3.46 3.53
C ALA A 22 -23.39 -3.34 4.89
N ASP A 23 -23.51 -4.36 5.72
CA ASP A 23 -22.82 -4.53 7.01
C ASP A 23 -21.59 -5.44 6.86
N GLY A 24 -21.14 -5.57 5.64
CA GLY A 24 -20.13 -6.53 5.27
C GLY A 24 -18.75 -6.21 5.80
N PRO A 25 -17.83 -7.14 5.57
CA PRO A 25 -16.56 -7.21 6.25
C PRO A 25 -15.75 -5.91 6.10
N GLU A 26 -14.83 -5.74 7.02
CA GLU A 26 -13.87 -4.62 7.15
C GLU A 26 -13.25 -4.17 5.83
N SER A 27 -13.15 -5.06 4.83
CA SER A 27 -12.67 -4.76 3.48
C SER A 27 -13.36 -3.57 2.79
N ARG A 28 -14.64 -3.31 3.13
CA ARG A 28 -15.35 -2.13 2.60
C ARG A 28 -14.97 -0.83 3.29
N ARG A 29 -14.35 -0.94 4.45
CA ARG A 29 -13.90 0.19 5.24
C ARG A 29 -12.48 0.59 4.89
N VAL A 30 -11.72 -0.31 4.24
CA VAL A 30 -10.36 0.01 3.80
C VAL A 30 -10.41 1.18 2.84
N TRP A 31 -9.67 2.20 3.19
CA TRP A 31 -9.58 3.44 2.43
C TRP A 31 -8.23 3.58 1.75
N LEU A 32 -7.18 3.11 2.38
CA LEU A 32 -5.81 3.32 1.99
C LEU A 32 -5.10 1.98 1.73
N PHE A 33 -4.25 2.00 0.74
CA PHE A 33 -3.43 0.86 0.32
C PHE A 33 -1.98 1.30 0.17
N HIS A 34 -1.09 0.36 0.33
CA HIS A 34 0.32 0.49 -0.02
C HIS A 34 0.66 -0.34 -1.25
N SER A 35 1.62 0.16 -2.02
CA SER A 35 2.43 -0.67 -2.90
C SER A 35 3.90 -0.46 -2.56
N HIS A 36 4.58 -1.54 -2.20
CA HIS A 36 6.03 -1.56 -1.99
C HIS A 36 6.69 -2.05 -3.27
N VAL A 37 7.47 -1.19 -3.90
CA VAL A 37 8.23 -1.50 -5.12
C VAL A 37 9.64 -1.89 -4.73
N TYR A 38 10.00 -3.15 -4.98
CA TYR A 38 11.29 -3.72 -4.61
C TYR A 38 12.26 -3.78 -5.78
N PHE A 39 13.53 -3.60 -5.47
CA PHE A 39 14.63 -3.71 -6.43
C PHE A 39 15.85 -4.35 -5.79
N ASP A 40 16.71 -4.93 -6.63
CA ASP A 40 18.02 -5.39 -6.17
C ASP A 40 18.91 -4.18 -5.89
N HIS A 41 19.14 -3.91 -4.61
CA HIS A 41 19.92 -2.78 -4.14
C HIS A 41 21.43 -2.95 -4.34
N ALA A 42 21.89 -4.16 -4.62
CA ALA A 42 23.30 -4.43 -4.93
C ALA A 42 23.64 -4.16 -6.41
N ALA A 43 22.65 -4.01 -7.28
CA ALA A 43 22.79 -3.77 -8.70
C ALA A 43 22.49 -2.29 -9.05
N PRO A 44 23.50 -1.46 -9.36
CA PRO A 44 23.29 -0.03 -9.63
C PRO A 44 22.28 0.27 -10.73
N GLU A 45 22.23 -0.58 -11.76
CA GLU A 45 21.25 -0.45 -12.85
C GLU A 45 19.82 -0.69 -12.37
N ARG A 46 19.59 -1.58 -11.39
CA ARG A 46 18.27 -1.82 -10.78
C ARG A 46 17.85 -0.66 -9.87
N VAL A 47 18.80 -0.09 -9.18
CA VAL A 47 18.58 1.14 -8.39
C VAL A 47 18.17 2.30 -9.30
N ALA A 48 18.85 2.49 -10.43
CA ALA A 48 18.53 3.53 -11.40
C ALA A 48 17.13 3.32 -12.03
N GLU A 49 16.81 2.07 -12.41
CA GLU A 49 15.52 1.70 -12.97
C GLU A 49 14.38 1.95 -11.96
N ALA A 50 14.57 1.57 -10.69
CA ALA A 50 13.59 1.81 -9.64
C ALA A 50 13.35 3.31 -9.40
N ARG A 51 14.41 4.14 -9.46
CA ARG A 51 14.27 5.60 -9.38
C ARG A 51 13.49 6.16 -10.56
N ALA A 52 13.81 5.73 -11.78
CA ALA A 52 13.08 6.14 -12.96
C ALA A 52 11.61 5.76 -12.91
N PHE A 53 11.32 4.56 -12.41
CA PHE A 53 9.94 4.11 -12.22
C PHE A 53 9.21 4.89 -11.13
N MET A 54 9.86 5.20 -10.03
CA MET A 54 9.34 6.08 -8.99
C MET A 54 8.97 7.47 -9.53
N ASP A 55 9.84 8.05 -10.37
CA ASP A 55 9.57 9.35 -10.99
C ASP A 55 8.45 9.26 -12.03
N LEU A 56 8.34 8.16 -12.76
CA LEU A 56 7.24 7.91 -13.68
C LEU A 56 5.89 7.85 -12.94
N ILE A 57 5.82 7.19 -11.77
CA ILE A 57 4.62 7.18 -10.93
C ILE A 57 4.26 8.60 -10.51
N ARG A 58 5.23 9.36 -10.01
CA ARG A 58 5.02 10.76 -9.61
C ARG A 58 4.46 11.62 -10.73
N GLN A 59 5.00 11.47 -11.94
CA GLN A 59 4.55 12.23 -13.11
C GLN A 59 3.16 11.82 -13.56
N THR A 60 2.91 10.51 -13.64
CA THR A 60 1.63 9.97 -14.11
C THR A 60 0.47 10.37 -13.21
N PHE A 61 0.69 10.35 -11.90
CA PHE A 61 -0.34 10.62 -10.90
C PHE A 61 -0.22 12.02 -10.27
N ALA A 62 0.55 12.94 -10.86
CA ALA A 62 0.77 14.28 -10.33
C ALA A 62 -0.51 15.11 -10.14
N ALA A 63 -1.54 14.84 -10.93
CA ALA A 63 -2.80 15.60 -10.90
C ALA A 63 -3.80 15.11 -9.84
N THR A 64 -3.52 13.99 -9.17
CA THR A 64 -4.42 13.42 -8.16
C THR A 64 -3.84 13.54 -6.76
N ALA A 65 -4.69 13.86 -5.79
CA ALA A 65 -4.36 13.81 -4.37
C ALA A 65 -4.50 12.38 -3.79
N HIS A 66 -4.82 11.39 -4.62
CA HIS A 66 -5.11 10.02 -4.20
C HIS A 66 -3.92 9.06 -4.32
N VAL A 67 -2.76 9.57 -4.78
CA VAL A 67 -1.51 8.82 -4.88
C VAL A 67 -0.37 9.66 -4.29
N GLU A 68 0.38 9.09 -3.38
CA GLU A 68 1.55 9.73 -2.78
C GLU A 68 2.75 8.77 -2.79
N VAL A 69 3.86 9.24 -3.33
CA VAL A 69 5.10 8.47 -3.44
C VAL A 69 6.04 8.87 -2.31
N HIS A 70 6.38 7.93 -1.47
CA HIS A 70 7.23 8.11 -0.30
C HIS A 70 8.73 7.97 -0.59
N ALA A 71 9.52 7.97 0.48
CA ALA A 71 10.97 7.96 0.39
C ALA A 71 11.51 6.70 -0.30
N PHE A 72 12.59 6.88 -1.05
CA PHE A 72 13.36 5.80 -1.62
C PHE A 72 14.31 5.21 -0.57
N ILE A 73 14.17 3.93 -0.28
CA ILE A 73 14.94 3.19 0.72
C ILE A 73 15.96 2.31 0.00
N PRO A 74 17.26 2.68 0.02
CA PRO A 74 18.24 2.05 -0.85
C PRO A 74 18.73 0.66 -0.40
N SER A 75 18.29 0.19 0.76
CA SER A 75 18.72 -1.09 1.34
C SER A 75 17.57 -1.76 2.09
N PRO A 76 17.68 -3.03 2.49
CA PRO A 76 16.67 -3.69 3.32
C PRO A 76 16.34 -2.88 4.56
N ALA A 77 15.03 -2.71 4.86
CA ALA A 77 14.56 -1.95 6.01
C ALA A 77 13.19 -2.46 6.48
N GLY A 78 12.94 -2.40 7.79
CA GLY A 78 11.72 -2.93 8.35
C GLY A 78 11.55 -4.42 7.98
N PRO A 79 10.35 -4.87 7.63
CA PRO A 79 10.11 -6.24 7.22
C PRO A 79 10.56 -6.55 5.78
N HIS A 80 11.07 -5.56 5.05
CA HIS A 80 11.35 -5.64 3.62
C HIS A 80 12.79 -6.11 3.35
N PRO A 81 12.99 -7.21 2.57
CA PRO A 81 14.29 -7.86 2.40
C PRO A 81 15.18 -7.23 1.34
N ARG A 82 14.70 -6.25 0.58
CA ARG A 82 15.41 -5.55 -0.50
C ARG A 82 15.29 -4.05 -0.37
N GLY A 83 16.04 -3.31 -1.18
CA GLY A 83 15.76 -1.90 -1.40
C GLY A 83 14.34 -1.70 -1.94
N SER A 84 13.68 -0.64 -1.52
CA SER A 84 12.28 -0.40 -1.89
C SER A 84 11.93 1.08 -1.89
N PHE A 85 10.77 1.39 -2.44
CA PHE A 85 10.03 2.61 -2.15
C PHE A 85 8.55 2.28 -2.01
N GLU A 86 7.86 3.12 -1.29
CA GLU A 86 6.45 2.94 -0.99
C GLU A 86 5.60 3.96 -1.73
N VAL A 87 4.44 3.53 -2.17
CA VAL A 87 3.39 4.40 -2.69
C VAL A 87 2.10 4.16 -1.92
N LEU A 88 1.58 5.22 -1.33
CA LEU A 88 0.27 5.24 -0.72
C LEU A 88 -0.77 5.61 -1.77
N PHE A 89 -1.89 4.91 -1.80
CA PHE A 89 -2.98 5.24 -2.70
C PHE A 89 -4.33 4.86 -2.10
N THR A 90 -5.35 5.59 -2.52
CA THR A 90 -6.69 5.40 -1.98
C THR A 90 -7.50 4.40 -2.79
N ARG A 91 -8.58 3.92 -2.19
CA ARG A 91 -9.56 3.04 -2.85
C ARG A 91 -10.19 3.65 -4.10
N GLU A 92 -10.25 4.98 -4.20
CA GLU A 92 -10.84 5.69 -5.35
C GLU A 92 -10.08 5.44 -6.63
N VAL A 93 -8.74 5.34 -6.53
CA VAL A 93 -7.85 5.13 -7.67
C VAL A 93 -7.32 3.69 -7.74
N PHE A 94 -7.78 2.80 -6.86
CA PHE A 94 -7.25 1.44 -6.75
C PHE A 94 -7.23 0.71 -8.11
N ALA A 95 -8.34 0.70 -8.81
CA ALA A 95 -8.43 0.00 -10.08
C ALA A 95 -7.53 0.63 -11.16
N GLU A 96 -7.51 1.96 -11.22
CA GLU A 96 -6.68 2.70 -12.16
C GLU A 96 -5.19 2.49 -11.88
N TYR A 97 -4.77 2.70 -10.64
CA TYR A 97 -3.38 2.59 -10.23
C TYR A 97 -2.85 1.16 -10.38
N VAL A 98 -3.59 0.16 -9.90
CA VAL A 98 -3.16 -1.24 -9.98
C VAL A 98 -3.14 -1.73 -11.42
N SER A 99 -4.12 -1.37 -12.25
CA SER A 99 -4.10 -1.70 -13.68
C SER A 99 -2.91 -1.06 -14.38
N TRP A 100 -2.62 0.19 -14.07
CA TRP A 100 -1.46 0.88 -14.62
C TRP A 100 -0.15 0.19 -14.23
N LEU A 101 0.01 -0.23 -12.97
CA LEU A 101 1.17 -1.01 -12.52
C LEU A 101 1.32 -2.31 -13.32
N MET A 102 0.23 -3.04 -13.57
CA MET A 102 0.27 -4.31 -14.30
C MET A 102 0.84 -4.17 -15.72
N PHE A 103 0.62 -3.03 -16.37
CA PHE A 103 1.07 -2.78 -17.74
C PHE A 103 2.40 -2.03 -17.84
N THR A 104 2.79 -1.32 -16.78
CA THR A 104 3.91 -0.38 -16.85
C THR A 104 5.10 -0.80 -16.01
N ARG A 105 4.89 -1.70 -15.05
CA ARG A 105 5.96 -2.20 -14.19
C ARG A 105 7.12 -2.80 -15.00
N PRO A 106 8.37 -2.36 -14.80
CA PRO A 106 9.55 -3.08 -15.30
C PRO A 106 9.59 -4.53 -14.78
N GLU A 107 9.93 -5.48 -15.62
CA GLU A 107 9.96 -6.91 -15.24
C GLU A 107 10.90 -7.21 -14.07
N SER A 108 11.92 -6.40 -13.89
CA SER A 108 12.93 -6.53 -12.83
C SER A 108 12.50 -6.02 -11.46
N LEU A 109 11.36 -5.35 -11.37
CA LEU A 109 10.82 -4.82 -10.12
C LEU A 109 9.66 -5.68 -9.64
N ASP A 110 9.71 -6.10 -8.39
CA ASP A 110 8.63 -6.83 -7.74
C ASP A 110 7.79 -5.86 -6.90
N ILE A 111 6.48 -6.00 -6.93
CA ILE A 111 5.59 -5.09 -6.21
C ILE A 111 4.66 -5.88 -5.30
N LEU A 112 4.69 -5.57 -4.01
CA LEU A 112 3.69 -6.01 -3.04
C LEU A 112 2.60 -4.94 -2.94
N VAL A 113 1.35 -5.34 -3.11
CA VAL A 113 0.19 -4.46 -2.89
C VAL A 113 -0.64 -5.00 -1.74
N HIS A 114 -0.97 -4.15 -0.79
CA HIS A 114 -1.76 -4.54 0.38
C HIS A 114 -2.61 -3.39 0.94
N PRO A 115 -3.69 -3.70 1.68
CA PRO A 115 -4.46 -2.68 2.40
C PRO A 115 -3.68 -2.20 3.63
N LEU A 116 -4.04 -1.03 4.11
CA LEU A 116 -3.60 -0.53 5.41
C LEU A 116 -4.70 -0.73 6.44
N THR A 117 -4.44 -1.66 7.35
CA THR A 117 -5.36 -1.98 8.44
C THR A 117 -4.63 -2.06 9.78
N ARG A 118 -5.33 -2.48 10.82
CA ARG A 118 -4.75 -2.70 12.15
C ARG A 118 -3.78 -3.89 12.21
N SER A 119 -3.75 -4.74 11.21
CA SER A 119 -2.95 -5.96 11.24
C SER A 119 -1.89 -5.99 10.15
N PRO A 120 -0.74 -5.35 10.38
CA PRO A 120 0.42 -5.42 9.48
C PRO A 120 0.73 -6.83 9.00
N THR A 121 0.69 -7.84 9.89
CA THR A 121 0.93 -9.24 9.51
C THR A 121 -0.06 -9.74 8.47
N LEU A 122 -1.36 -9.51 8.68
CA LEU A 122 -2.38 -9.93 7.71
C LEU A 122 -2.29 -9.13 6.42
N ASP A 123 -1.98 -7.84 6.52
CA ASP A 123 -1.91 -6.94 5.39
C ASP A 123 -0.78 -7.34 4.45
N HIS A 124 0.41 -7.67 4.96
CA HIS A 124 1.55 -8.11 4.16
C HIS A 124 1.52 -9.59 3.76
N THR A 125 0.54 -10.36 4.22
CA THR A 125 0.44 -11.80 3.93
C THR A 125 -0.88 -12.17 3.25
N ARG A 126 -1.93 -12.42 4.03
CA ARG A 126 -3.22 -12.94 3.52
C ARG A 126 -4.02 -11.97 2.69
N ARG A 127 -3.81 -10.67 2.91
CA ARG A 127 -4.55 -9.58 2.24
C ARG A 127 -3.76 -8.95 1.10
N ALA A 128 -2.52 -9.38 0.94
CA ALA A 128 -1.61 -8.88 -0.09
C ALA A 128 -1.68 -9.68 -1.36
N PHE A 129 -1.25 -9.05 -2.44
CA PHE A 129 -0.90 -9.73 -3.68
C PHE A 129 0.36 -9.12 -4.29
N TRP A 130 1.00 -9.90 -5.17
CA TRP A 130 2.24 -9.53 -5.81
C TRP A 130 2.06 -9.29 -7.31
N LEU A 131 2.77 -8.31 -7.82
CA LEU A 131 3.07 -8.16 -9.24
C LEU A 131 4.57 -8.47 -9.41
N GLY A 132 4.89 -9.59 -10.02
CA GLY A 132 6.24 -10.17 -10.08
C GLY A 132 6.42 -11.30 -9.06
N GLU A 133 7.65 -11.51 -8.62
CA GLU A 133 8.01 -12.61 -7.72
C GLU A 133 7.80 -12.24 -6.25
N PRO A 134 7.12 -13.08 -5.47
CA PRO A 134 6.96 -12.86 -4.04
C PRO A 134 8.30 -12.92 -3.29
N LEU A 135 8.52 -11.97 -2.39
CA LEU A 135 9.69 -11.94 -1.52
C LEU A 135 9.35 -12.44 -0.12
N ALA A 136 10.38 -12.97 0.56
CA ALA A 136 10.25 -13.39 1.96
C ALA A 136 10.26 -12.16 2.87
N ILE A 137 9.09 -11.68 3.25
CA ILE A 137 8.89 -10.58 4.19
C ILE A 137 9.17 -11.06 5.62
N ASP A 138 9.84 -10.25 6.44
CA ASP A 138 10.10 -10.57 7.85
C ASP A 138 8.81 -10.55 8.67
N ARG A 139 8.24 -11.73 8.84
CA ARG A 139 6.99 -11.91 9.57
C ARG A 139 7.12 -11.59 11.06
N ALA A 140 8.26 -11.84 11.67
CA ALA A 140 8.45 -11.58 13.09
C ALA A 140 8.38 -10.08 13.40
N MET A 141 8.92 -9.24 12.51
CA MET A 141 8.78 -7.80 12.61
C MET A 141 7.33 -7.34 12.48
N LEU A 142 6.56 -7.92 11.58
CA LEU A 142 5.14 -7.61 11.41
C LEU A 142 4.31 -8.02 12.64
N GLU A 143 4.57 -9.18 13.22
CA GLU A 143 3.91 -9.65 14.44
C GLU A 143 4.24 -8.76 15.64
N ALA A 144 5.46 -8.25 15.71
CA ALA A 144 5.83 -7.26 16.73
C ALA A 144 5.09 -5.92 16.53
N ALA A 145 4.88 -5.50 15.28
CA ALA A 145 4.07 -4.32 14.97
C ALA A 145 2.61 -4.51 15.36
N ASP A 146 2.00 -5.67 15.05
CA ASP A 146 0.64 -6.02 15.51
C ASP A 146 0.52 -5.92 17.04
N ALA A 147 1.51 -6.47 17.76
CA ALA A 147 1.53 -6.41 19.22
C ALA A 147 1.61 -4.97 19.73
N GLY A 148 2.43 -4.11 19.10
CA GLY A 148 2.54 -2.70 19.42
C GLY A 148 1.21 -1.95 19.24
N LEU A 149 0.53 -2.16 18.13
CA LEU A 149 -0.78 -1.56 17.86
C LEU A 149 -1.85 -2.01 18.87
N ASN A 150 -1.83 -3.28 19.26
CA ASN A 150 -2.71 -3.81 20.32
C ASN A 150 -2.44 -3.16 21.67
N ALA A 151 -1.16 -2.99 22.03
CA ALA A 151 -0.76 -2.40 23.31
C ALA A 151 -1.24 -0.94 23.47
N ILE A 152 -1.29 -0.17 22.39
CA ILE A 152 -1.80 1.22 22.42
C ILE A 152 -3.31 1.31 22.19
N GLY A 153 -4.02 0.19 22.14
CA GLY A 153 -5.49 0.15 22.04
C GLY A 153 -6.05 0.64 20.71
N ARG A 154 -5.26 0.70 19.65
CA ARG A 154 -5.77 1.05 18.31
C ARG A 154 -6.73 -0.01 17.80
N THR A 155 -7.91 0.41 17.37
CA THR A 155 -8.93 -0.45 16.77
C THR A 155 -8.91 -0.32 15.25
N GLU A 156 -9.41 -1.33 14.54
CA GLU A 156 -9.60 -1.27 13.09
C GLU A 156 -10.37 -0.01 12.67
N ALA A 157 -11.47 0.27 13.38
CA ALA A 157 -12.30 1.45 13.09
C ALA A 157 -11.52 2.76 13.27
N SER A 158 -10.70 2.88 14.31
CA SER A 158 -9.92 4.10 14.54
C SER A 158 -8.84 4.33 13.49
N ILE A 159 -8.25 3.26 12.98
CA ILE A 159 -7.25 3.35 11.91
C ILE A 159 -7.91 3.78 10.60
N ILE A 160 -9.00 3.12 10.23
CA ILE A 160 -9.73 3.42 9.00
C ILE A 160 -10.26 4.86 9.02
N GLU A 161 -10.81 5.29 10.13
CA GLU A 161 -11.30 6.66 10.26
C GLU A 161 -10.15 7.68 10.22
N GLY A 162 -9.03 7.36 10.86
CA GLY A 162 -7.82 8.15 10.77
C GLY A 162 -7.33 8.31 9.31
N THR A 163 -7.37 7.24 8.51
CA THR A 163 -6.96 7.32 7.10
C THR A 163 -7.86 8.26 6.28
N LYS A 164 -9.16 8.23 6.51
CA LYS A 164 -10.11 9.09 5.80
C LYS A 164 -9.93 10.58 6.09
N THR A 165 -9.59 10.90 7.33
CA THR A 165 -9.41 12.29 7.76
C THR A 165 -8.07 12.88 7.33
N HIS A 166 -7.06 12.06 7.08
CA HIS A 166 -5.72 12.53 6.74
C HIS A 166 -5.52 12.73 5.23
N LEU A 167 -6.22 12.00 4.40
CA LEU A 167 -6.08 12.04 2.94
C LEU A 167 -6.34 13.40 2.31
N PRO A 168 -7.42 14.13 2.65
CA PRO A 168 -7.67 15.44 2.05
C PRO A 168 -6.70 16.52 2.52
N ALA A 169 -6.00 16.31 3.62
CA ALA A 169 -5.13 17.29 4.23
C ALA A 169 -3.67 17.25 3.75
N ASN A 170 -3.37 16.50 2.70
CA ASN A 170 -2.03 16.42 2.09
C ASN A 170 -0.92 15.90 3.00
N ARG A 171 -1.21 14.98 3.91
CA ARG A 171 -0.19 14.48 4.83
C ARG A 171 -0.28 12.98 5.04
N LEU A 172 -0.19 12.25 3.94
CA LEU A 172 0.04 10.81 3.97
C LEU A 172 1.44 10.45 4.45
N ALA A 173 2.32 11.45 4.59
CA ALA A 173 3.68 11.26 5.11
C ALA A 173 3.75 10.42 6.39
N LEU A 174 2.61 10.25 7.01
CA LEU A 174 2.53 9.59 8.30
C LEU A 174 1.70 8.32 8.30
N GLY A 175 1.06 7.94 7.20
CA GLY A 175 0.18 6.77 7.17
C GLY A 175 -0.86 6.76 8.32
N PRO A 176 -1.79 5.83 8.31
CA PRO A 176 -2.84 5.74 9.32
C PRO A 176 -2.32 5.41 10.73
N PHE A 177 -1.06 5.01 10.83
CA PHE A 177 -0.41 4.61 12.07
C PHE A 177 0.51 5.68 12.64
N ALA A 178 0.80 6.71 11.89
CA ALA A 178 1.62 7.78 12.36
C ALA A 178 0.74 8.80 13.08
N ASP A 179 0.66 8.66 14.36
CA ASP A 179 0.41 9.79 15.24
C ASP A 179 1.60 10.74 15.10
N PRO A 180 1.40 12.03 14.83
CA PRO A 180 2.51 13.00 14.86
C PRO A 180 3.30 12.99 16.17
N ALA A 181 2.69 12.50 17.24
CA ALA A 181 3.33 12.29 18.54
C ALA A 181 3.87 10.87 18.73
N SER A 182 3.62 9.95 17.82
CA SER A 182 4.03 8.56 17.89
C SER A 182 5.21 8.31 16.97
N THR A 183 6.39 8.23 17.56
CA THR A 183 7.60 7.74 16.88
C THR A 183 7.58 6.22 16.67
N SER A 184 6.53 5.54 17.09
CA SER A 184 6.36 4.10 16.98
C SER A 184 5.60 3.66 15.74
N GLY A 185 5.43 4.55 14.78
CA GLY A 185 4.94 4.11 13.49
C GLY A 185 5.90 3.07 12.94
N TRP A 186 5.43 1.88 12.69
CA TRP A 186 6.06 0.99 11.74
C TRP A 186 6.01 1.63 10.33
N SER A 187 5.49 2.87 10.28
CA SER A 187 5.78 3.71 9.15
C SER A 187 7.26 3.57 8.94
N GLU A 188 7.64 3.08 7.85
CA GLU A 188 9.00 3.07 7.34
C GLU A 188 9.53 4.49 7.49
N ALA A 189 9.90 4.82 8.71
CA ALA A 189 10.58 6.07 8.99
C ALA A 189 11.75 6.07 8.05
N ALA A 190 11.80 7.04 7.17
CA ALA A 190 12.87 7.17 6.22
C ALA A 190 14.19 6.91 6.95
N PRO A 191 15.00 5.92 6.54
CA PRO A 191 16.28 5.69 7.16
C PRO A 191 17.10 6.96 6.90
N GLY A 192 17.30 7.77 7.91
CA GLY A 192 17.95 9.06 7.80
C GLY A 192 17.49 10.09 8.81
N ALA A 193 16.38 9.86 9.50
CA ALA A 193 15.96 10.69 10.62
C ALA A 193 16.54 10.19 11.97
N ARG A 194 17.74 9.60 11.94
CA ARG A 194 18.54 9.42 13.15
C ARG A 194 19.75 10.33 13.02
N SER A 195 19.66 11.41 13.72
CA SER A 195 20.81 12.24 14.08
C SER A 195 21.80 11.45 14.91
#